data_3392e190c7be96271c630835cc47a1f6
#
_entry.id   3392e190c7be96271c630835cc47a1f6
#
_cell.length_a   1.000
_cell.length_b   1.000
_cell.length_c   1.000
_cell.angle_alpha   90.00
_cell.angle_beta   90.00
_cell.angle_gamma   90.00
#
_symmetry.space_group_name_H-M   'P 1'
#
loop_
_entity.id
_entity.type
_entity.pdbx_description
1 polymer ?
#
loop_
_entity_poly.entity_id
_entity_poly.type
_entity_poly.pdbx_seq_one_letter_code
_entity_poly.pdbx_strand_id
1 'polypeptide(L)'
;DVATWESDKAALKGKEQATFIDENPKPKNPKTLFDDATIEPILDRFISGEMNNASWTTDEAGQFFNGHTMTGDTAGSALSALTKLWSDGEVSRLRSQKSAYATPQPDAYNVRMTLLLQGQRVVLEQALTDPLMNGQGFLARALIACPPDLRGHRVWDDAKRRNDSPYDNPHLIEYWSRCQSLLDPLPANEPTTAQGQPQRIKMQWADGAEQVFCNHMQGIENRQANGQTLEYLKAYASRMAENASRIASLMAFFDGRKIITIDDITRAFMLVEYSTAERLRYLDATPTGEQNDSEKLSSWLVDKARGKNPP
;
A
#
# COMPACT_ATOMS: atom_id res chain seq x y z
N ASP A 1 30.58 1.94 3.53
CA ASP A 1 29.24 1.37 3.28
C ASP A 1 29.13 -0.09 3.76
N VAL A 2 27.99 -0.73 3.61
CA VAL A 2 27.76 -2.11 4.07
C VAL A 2 28.70 -3.10 3.35
N ALA A 3 28.90 -2.94 2.05
CA ALA A 3 29.73 -3.84 1.25
C ALA A 3 31.19 -3.74 1.67
N THR A 4 31.69 -2.55 1.91
CA THR A 4 33.03 -2.31 2.44
C THR A 4 33.21 -2.96 3.81
N TRP A 5 32.24 -2.75 4.71
CA TRP A 5 32.26 -3.33 6.04
C TRP A 5 32.26 -4.88 6.02
N GLU A 6 31.43 -5.50 5.17
CA GLU A 6 31.43 -6.97 5.01
C GLU A 6 32.75 -7.49 4.42
N SER A 7 33.36 -6.76 3.49
CA SER A 7 34.68 -7.10 2.93
C SER A 7 35.77 -7.04 4.00
N ASP A 8 35.82 -5.95 4.80
CA ASP A 8 36.79 -5.77 5.85
C ASP A 8 36.66 -6.83 6.94
N LYS A 9 35.42 -7.11 7.36
CA LYS A 9 35.10 -8.18 8.29
C LYS A 9 35.54 -9.56 7.77
N ALA A 10 35.32 -9.85 6.48
CA ALA A 10 35.64 -11.14 5.88
C ALA A 10 37.17 -11.35 5.78
N ALA A 11 37.92 -10.28 5.72
CA ALA A 11 39.43 -10.34 5.72
C ALA A 11 40.00 -10.74 7.08
N LEU A 12 39.25 -10.63 8.16
CA LEU A 12 39.67 -10.89 9.55
C LEU A 12 39.13 -12.24 10.05
N LYS A 13 39.81 -12.84 11.03
CA LYS A 13 39.42 -14.11 11.65
C LYS A 13 39.55 -14.11 13.16
N GLY A 14 38.74 -14.93 13.81
CA GLY A 14 38.81 -15.19 15.24
C GLY A 14 38.68 -13.92 16.09
N LYS A 15 39.68 -13.65 16.99
CA LYS A 15 39.62 -12.50 17.91
C LYS A 15 39.68 -11.15 17.19
N GLU A 16 40.41 -11.05 16.10
CA GLU A 16 40.55 -9.80 15.33
C GLU A 16 39.16 -9.43 14.70
N GLN A 17 38.44 -10.41 14.17
CA GLN A 17 37.11 -10.19 13.63
C GLN A 17 36.12 -9.76 14.73
N ALA A 18 36.21 -10.36 15.93
CA ALA A 18 35.34 -9.97 17.05
C ALA A 18 35.64 -8.52 17.50
N THR A 19 36.90 -8.15 17.64
CA THR A 19 37.31 -6.78 17.98
C THR A 19 36.83 -5.79 16.91
N PHE A 20 37.02 -6.12 15.63
CA PHE A 20 36.54 -5.27 14.53
C PHE A 20 35.04 -5.02 14.58
N ILE A 21 34.21 -6.03 14.86
CA ILE A 21 32.76 -5.90 14.97
C ILE A 21 32.38 -5.00 16.15
N ASP A 22 33.07 -5.11 17.29
CA ASP A 22 32.80 -4.30 18.47
C ASP A 22 33.18 -2.83 18.27
N GLU A 23 34.30 -2.58 17.60
CA GLU A 23 34.83 -1.22 17.35
C GLU A 23 34.14 -0.55 16.14
N ASN A 24 33.65 -1.35 15.17
CA ASN A 24 33.04 -0.88 13.94
C ASN A 24 31.64 -1.52 13.78
N PRO A 25 30.62 -0.96 14.41
CA PRO A 25 29.27 -1.50 14.26
C PRO A 25 28.83 -1.50 12.80
N LYS A 26 28.15 -2.55 12.39
CA LYS A 26 27.71 -2.71 11.00
C LYS A 26 26.88 -1.51 10.55
N PRO A 27 27.23 -0.86 9.44
CA PRO A 27 26.44 0.23 8.89
C PRO A 27 25.03 -0.27 8.52
N LYS A 28 24.03 0.56 8.74
CA LYS A 28 22.66 0.25 8.30
C LYS A 28 22.62 0.17 6.79
N ASN A 29 21.92 -0.86 6.25
CA ASN A 29 21.68 -0.96 4.83
C ASN A 29 20.66 0.11 4.43
N PRO A 30 20.99 1.07 3.55
CA PRO A 30 20.07 2.13 3.16
C PRO A 30 18.92 1.66 2.26
N LYS A 31 18.96 0.40 1.79
CA LYS A 31 17.92 -0.13 0.90
C LYS A 31 16.59 -0.27 1.65
N THR A 32 15.60 0.52 1.24
CA THR A 32 14.22 0.51 1.75
C THR A 32 13.18 0.25 0.65
N LEU A 33 13.63 0.18 -0.63
CA LEU A 33 12.78 -0.11 -1.78
C LEU A 33 13.02 -1.54 -2.24
N PHE A 34 11.93 -2.31 -2.35
CA PHE A 34 11.95 -3.72 -2.72
C PHE A 34 10.97 -3.95 -3.87
N ASP A 35 11.38 -4.68 -4.86
CA ASP A 35 10.56 -5.17 -5.99
C ASP A 35 10.19 -6.65 -5.81
N ASP A 36 11.12 -7.43 -5.25
CA ASP A 36 10.93 -8.83 -4.87
C ASP A 36 11.37 -9.02 -3.42
N ALA A 37 10.47 -9.50 -2.59
CA ALA A 37 10.71 -9.72 -1.17
C ALA A 37 9.73 -10.76 -0.59
N THR A 38 10.02 -11.21 0.63
CA THR A 38 9.05 -11.82 1.52
C THR A 38 8.82 -10.90 2.72
N ILE A 39 7.69 -11.06 3.39
CA ILE A 39 7.34 -10.16 4.50
C ILE A 39 8.28 -10.34 5.71
N GLU A 40 8.74 -11.56 5.96
CA GLU A 40 9.54 -11.90 7.14
C GLU A 40 10.84 -11.09 7.26
N PRO A 41 11.71 -11.02 6.23
CA PRO A 41 12.92 -10.20 6.29
C PRO A 41 12.63 -8.71 6.48
N ILE A 42 11.53 -8.21 5.93
CA ILE A 42 11.13 -6.81 6.12
C ILE A 42 10.78 -6.56 7.59
N LEU A 43 9.99 -7.45 8.21
CA LEU A 43 9.63 -7.33 9.63
C LEU A 43 10.84 -7.45 10.55
N ASP A 44 11.77 -8.35 10.24
CA ASP A 44 12.99 -8.55 11.02
C ASP A 44 13.89 -7.30 10.98
N ARG A 45 13.96 -6.60 9.82
CA ARG A 45 14.69 -5.33 9.70
C ARG A 45 14.01 -4.16 10.43
N PHE A 46 12.69 -4.16 10.56
CA PHE A 46 12.00 -3.21 11.42
C PHE A 46 12.31 -3.46 12.90
N ILE A 47 12.25 -4.72 13.35
CA ILE A 47 12.51 -5.10 14.74
C ILE A 47 13.97 -4.83 15.13
N SER A 48 14.92 -5.11 14.24
CA SER A 48 16.35 -4.81 14.48
C SER A 48 16.68 -3.31 14.48
N GLY A 49 15.73 -2.45 14.08
CA GLY A 49 15.99 -1.01 13.94
C GLY A 49 16.90 -0.67 12.77
N GLU A 50 17.14 -1.62 11.85
CA GLU A 50 17.92 -1.40 10.64
C GLU A 50 17.21 -0.42 9.69
N MET A 51 15.88 -0.51 9.62
CA MET A 51 15.03 0.44 8.90
C MET A 51 13.76 0.74 9.69
N ASN A 52 13.12 1.88 9.40
CA ASN A 52 11.85 2.31 9.99
C ASN A 52 10.76 2.56 8.94
N ASN A 53 11.12 2.48 7.67
CA ASN A 53 10.20 2.56 6.53
C ASN A 53 10.62 1.59 5.44
N ALA A 54 9.66 1.14 4.64
CA ALA A 54 9.87 0.29 3.48
C ALA A 54 8.83 0.57 2.41
N SER A 55 9.22 0.38 1.14
CA SER A 55 8.30 0.30 0.02
C SER A 55 8.49 -1.03 -0.70
N TRP A 56 7.43 -1.80 -0.81
CA TRP A 56 7.41 -2.98 -1.67
C TRP A 56 6.59 -2.62 -2.92
N THR A 57 7.30 -2.41 -4.01
CA THR A 57 6.72 -1.96 -5.28
C THR A 57 7.12 -2.93 -6.37
N THR A 58 6.15 -3.61 -6.96
CA THR A 58 6.39 -4.57 -8.05
C THR A 58 5.41 -4.33 -9.19
N ASP A 59 5.89 -4.50 -10.42
CA ASP A 59 5.10 -4.54 -11.64
C ASP A 59 4.62 -5.97 -11.99
N GLU A 60 5.02 -6.97 -11.17
CA GLU A 60 4.62 -8.36 -11.29
C GLU A 60 3.92 -8.84 -10.02
N ALA A 61 2.68 -8.38 -9.80
CA ALA A 61 1.88 -8.72 -8.62
C ALA A 61 1.67 -10.23 -8.43
N GLY A 62 1.85 -11.03 -9.48
CA GLY A 62 1.83 -12.49 -9.40
C GLY A 62 2.85 -13.05 -8.42
N GLN A 63 4.02 -12.42 -8.31
CA GLN A 63 5.05 -12.82 -7.34
C GLN A 63 4.58 -12.64 -5.91
N PHE A 64 3.85 -11.55 -5.63
CA PHE A 64 3.27 -11.32 -4.31
C PHE A 64 2.13 -12.32 -4.01
N PHE A 65 1.14 -12.43 -4.89
CA PHE A 65 -0.07 -13.21 -4.62
C PHE A 65 0.14 -14.73 -4.69
N ASN A 66 1.04 -15.20 -5.57
CA ASN A 66 1.34 -16.62 -5.76
C ASN A 66 2.68 -17.04 -5.16
N GLY A 67 3.43 -16.09 -4.60
CA GLY A 67 4.73 -16.35 -3.98
C GLY A 67 4.60 -16.99 -2.59
N HIS A 68 5.75 -17.35 -2.04
CA HIS A 68 5.86 -18.04 -0.74
C HIS A 68 5.14 -17.31 0.41
N THR A 69 5.12 -15.97 0.38
CA THR A 69 4.46 -15.15 1.41
C THR A 69 2.95 -15.41 1.49
N MET A 70 2.28 -15.65 0.34
CA MET A 70 0.83 -15.75 0.23
C MET A 70 0.33 -17.18 -0.05
N THR A 71 1.17 -18.18 0.15
CA THR A 71 0.79 -19.59 -0.06
C THR A 71 0.82 -20.39 1.25
N GLY A 72 -0.07 -21.37 1.36
CA GLY A 72 -0.14 -22.30 2.49
C GLY A 72 -0.38 -21.62 3.84
N ASP A 73 0.26 -22.15 4.89
CA ASP A 73 0.06 -21.71 6.27
C ASP A 73 0.67 -20.33 6.58
N THR A 74 1.51 -19.81 5.69
CA THR A 74 2.17 -18.50 5.89
C THR A 74 1.29 -17.32 5.51
N ALA A 75 0.36 -17.51 4.57
CA ALA A 75 -0.49 -16.44 4.04
C ALA A 75 -1.27 -15.69 5.14
N GLY A 76 -1.90 -16.43 6.04
CA GLY A 76 -2.66 -15.84 7.15
C GLY A 76 -1.81 -14.97 8.07
N SER A 77 -0.61 -15.41 8.41
CA SER A 77 0.31 -14.64 9.26
C SER A 77 0.88 -13.41 8.54
N ALA A 78 1.16 -13.52 7.25
CA ALA A 78 1.64 -12.41 6.41
C ALA A 78 0.57 -11.32 6.27
N LEU A 79 -0.67 -11.69 5.95
CA LEU A 79 -1.79 -10.76 5.84
C LEU A 79 -2.08 -10.06 7.18
N SER A 80 -2.02 -10.79 8.28
CA SER A 80 -2.18 -10.23 9.64
C SER A 80 -1.08 -9.20 9.94
N ALA A 81 0.17 -9.51 9.62
CA ALA A 81 1.29 -8.59 9.81
C ALA A 81 1.15 -7.32 8.97
N LEU A 82 0.80 -7.45 7.67
CA LEU A 82 0.55 -6.32 6.79
C LEU A 82 -0.62 -5.45 7.27
N THR A 83 -1.69 -6.10 7.75
CA THR A 83 -2.86 -5.42 8.30
C THR A 83 -2.50 -4.62 9.57
N LYS A 84 -1.69 -5.21 10.47
CA LYS A 84 -1.21 -4.54 11.68
C LYS A 84 -0.27 -3.38 11.35
N LEU A 85 0.67 -3.58 10.43
CA LEU A 85 1.54 -2.51 9.93
C LEU A 85 0.75 -1.32 9.38
N TRP A 86 -0.31 -1.60 8.62
CA TRP A 86 -1.17 -0.55 8.08
C TRP A 86 -1.93 0.19 9.17
N SER A 87 -2.51 -0.51 10.15
CA SER A 87 -3.33 0.09 11.21
C SER A 87 -2.47 0.84 12.24
N ASP A 88 -1.47 0.18 12.78
CA ASP A 88 -0.79 0.63 13.99
C ASP A 88 0.64 1.12 13.69
N GLY A 89 1.25 0.63 12.62
CA GLY A 89 2.68 0.84 12.34
C GLY A 89 3.55 0.13 13.38
N GLU A 90 3.12 -1.03 13.83
CA GLU A 90 3.80 -1.83 14.85
C GLU A 90 4.19 -3.20 14.31
N VAL A 91 5.34 -3.68 14.74
CA VAL A 91 5.80 -5.05 14.55
C VAL A 91 6.22 -5.63 15.88
N SER A 92 5.54 -6.69 16.29
CA SER A 92 5.88 -7.47 17.48
C SER A 92 5.95 -8.94 17.07
N ARG A 93 7.09 -9.56 17.28
CA ARG A 93 7.29 -10.97 16.96
C ARG A 93 8.06 -11.66 18.06
N LEU A 94 7.43 -12.63 18.69
CA LEU A 94 8.12 -13.58 19.56
C LEU A 94 8.38 -14.86 18.77
N ARG A 95 9.63 -15.08 18.34
CA ARG A 95 10.06 -16.36 17.75
C ARG A 95 10.97 -17.10 18.73
N SER A 96 10.91 -18.42 18.70
CA SER A 96 11.86 -19.25 19.42
C SER A 96 13.28 -18.92 18.93
N GLN A 97 14.10 -18.36 19.80
CA GLN A 97 15.48 -18.04 19.49
C GLN A 97 16.27 -19.35 19.42
N LYS A 98 16.99 -19.54 18.31
CA LYS A 98 17.89 -20.70 18.16
C LYS A 98 19.13 -20.63 19.07
N SER A 99 19.33 -19.51 19.76
CA SER A 99 20.47 -19.30 20.68
C SER A 99 19.97 -18.83 22.05
N ALA A 100 20.39 -19.51 23.09
CA ALA A 100 20.11 -19.16 24.48
C ALA A 100 20.72 -17.80 24.94
N TYR A 101 21.57 -17.20 24.10
CA TYR A 101 22.25 -15.93 24.36
C TYR A 101 21.72 -14.75 23.54
N ALA A 102 20.68 -14.97 22.74
CA ALA A 102 20.10 -13.88 21.97
C ALA A 102 19.29 -12.96 22.88
N THR A 103 19.65 -11.67 22.91
CA THR A 103 18.88 -10.65 23.62
C THR A 103 17.48 -10.57 22.99
N PRO A 104 16.39 -10.49 23.79
CA PRO A 104 15.06 -10.25 23.26
C PRO A 104 15.10 -8.97 22.39
N GLN A 105 14.68 -9.08 21.15
CA GLN A 105 14.59 -7.91 20.29
C GLN A 105 13.37 -7.09 20.67
N PRO A 106 13.48 -5.77 20.80
CA PRO A 106 12.36 -4.94 21.12
C PRO A 106 11.33 -4.94 19.98
N ASP A 107 10.07 -4.74 20.32
CA ASP A 107 9.04 -4.46 19.32
C ASP A 107 9.39 -3.18 18.54
N ALA A 108 9.08 -3.15 17.25
CA ALA A 108 9.22 -1.96 16.44
C ALA A 108 7.91 -1.17 16.43
N TYR A 109 8.00 0.13 16.67
CA TYR A 109 6.86 1.06 16.66
C TYR A 109 7.10 2.19 15.67
N ASN A 110 6.01 2.81 15.23
CA ASN A 110 6.05 3.93 14.30
C ASN A 110 6.69 3.62 12.94
N VAL A 111 6.82 2.35 12.61
CA VAL A 111 7.32 1.93 11.28
C VAL A 111 6.25 2.10 10.20
N ARG A 112 6.69 2.23 8.95
CA ARG A 112 5.82 2.45 7.80
C ARG A 112 6.18 1.53 6.66
N MET A 113 5.15 1.01 6.02
CA MET A 113 5.29 0.24 4.80
C MET A 113 4.30 0.71 3.74
N THR A 114 4.80 0.95 2.54
CA THR A 114 4.00 1.20 1.35
C THR A 114 4.00 -0.06 0.49
N LEU A 115 2.85 -0.40 -0.05
CA LEU A 115 2.68 -1.53 -0.95
C LEU A 115 2.05 -1.03 -2.25
N LEU A 116 2.76 -1.25 -3.39
CA LEU A 116 2.27 -0.95 -4.72
C LEU A 116 2.41 -2.20 -5.59
N LEU A 117 1.29 -2.81 -5.93
CA LEU A 117 1.24 -4.04 -6.69
C LEU A 117 0.58 -3.76 -8.05
N GLN A 118 1.33 -3.92 -9.12
CA GLN A 118 0.80 -3.86 -10.47
C GLN A 118 0.80 -5.28 -11.05
N GLY A 119 -0.24 -5.63 -11.77
CA GLY A 119 -0.35 -6.97 -12.30
C GLY A 119 -1.42 -7.11 -13.36
N GLN A 120 -1.42 -8.26 -13.99
CA GLN A 120 -2.41 -8.61 -14.98
C GLN A 120 -3.77 -8.82 -14.30
N ARG A 121 -4.84 -8.50 -15.02
CA ARG A 121 -6.22 -8.61 -14.53
C ARG A 121 -6.53 -9.99 -13.96
N VAL A 122 -6.13 -11.06 -14.64
CA VAL A 122 -6.37 -12.45 -14.21
C VAL A 122 -5.80 -12.77 -12.82
N VAL A 123 -4.63 -12.21 -12.49
CA VAL A 123 -3.98 -12.38 -11.18
C VAL A 123 -4.73 -11.62 -10.10
N LEU A 124 -5.09 -10.37 -10.41
CA LEU A 124 -5.80 -9.49 -9.46
C LEU A 124 -7.23 -9.98 -9.19
N GLU A 125 -7.93 -10.51 -10.18
CA GLU A 125 -9.27 -11.09 -10.00
C GLU A 125 -9.26 -12.27 -9.03
N GLN A 126 -8.28 -13.15 -9.13
CA GLN A 126 -8.12 -14.26 -8.18
C GLN A 126 -7.89 -13.74 -6.75
N ALA A 127 -7.02 -12.75 -6.58
CA ALA A 127 -6.74 -12.15 -5.28
C ALA A 127 -7.98 -11.45 -4.69
N LEU A 128 -8.73 -10.72 -5.50
CA LEU A 128 -9.93 -9.99 -5.06
C LEU A 128 -11.08 -10.91 -4.63
N THR A 129 -11.11 -12.13 -5.14
CA THR A 129 -12.11 -13.14 -4.79
C THR A 129 -11.66 -14.10 -3.71
N ASP A 130 -10.38 -14.04 -3.31
CA ASP A 130 -9.84 -14.94 -2.28
C ASP A 130 -10.49 -14.68 -0.92
N PRO A 131 -11.13 -15.71 -0.30
CA PRO A 131 -11.84 -15.56 0.97
C PRO A 131 -10.91 -15.16 2.13
N LEU A 132 -9.65 -15.60 2.13
CA LEU A 132 -8.68 -15.28 3.17
C LEU A 132 -8.28 -13.81 3.12
N MET A 133 -7.97 -13.29 1.93
CA MET A 133 -7.60 -11.89 1.72
C MET A 133 -8.75 -10.93 2.07
N ASN A 134 -9.99 -11.32 1.74
CA ASN A 134 -11.18 -10.58 2.12
C ASN A 134 -11.46 -10.68 3.62
N GLY A 135 -11.43 -11.89 4.17
CA GLY A 135 -11.78 -12.15 5.56
C GLY A 135 -10.81 -11.52 6.56
N GLN A 136 -9.53 -11.42 6.24
CA GLN A 136 -8.53 -10.75 7.09
C GLN A 136 -8.46 -9.23 6.91
N GLY A 137 -9.28 -8.65 6.04
CA GLY A 137 -9.38 -7.21 5.84
C GLY A 137 -8.18 -6.57 5.16
N PHE A 138 -7.29 -7.35 4.53
CA PHE A 138 -6.17 -6.84 3.74
C PHE A 138 -6.68 -6.02 2.55
N LEU A 139 -7.56 -6.62 1.75
CA LEU A 139 -8.16 -5.96 0.60
C LEU A 139 -9.02 -4.74 0.98
N ALA A 140 -9.61 -4.74 2.16
CA ALA A 140 -10.37 -3.59 2.65
C ALA A 140 -9.51 -2.32 2.81
N ARG A 141 -8.20 -2.47 2.96
CA ARG A 141 -7.23 -1.38 3.12
C ARG A 141 -6.56 -0.95 1.82
N ALA A 142 -6.69 -1.76 0.77
CA ALA A 142 -6.10 -1.48 -0.53
C ALA A 142 -6.96 -0.53 -1.35
N LEU A 143 -6.34 0.38 -2.08
CA LEU A 143 -6.96 1.12 -3.17
C LEU A 143 -6.74 0.34 -4.47
N ILE A 144 -7.76 0.29 -5.30
CA ILE A 144 -7.74 -0.45 -6.56
C ILE A 144 -7.95 0.54 -7.71
N ALA A 145 -7.16 0.38 -8.76
CA ALA A 145 -7.32 1.09 -10.01
C ALA A 145 -7.14 0.11 -11.17
N CYS A 146 -8.05 0.14 -12.11
CA CYS A 146 -7.97 -0.65 -13.34
C CYS A 146 -8.37 0.22 -14.53
N PRO A 147 -7.43 1.04 -15.02
CA PRO A 147 -7.71 1.93 -16.13
C PRO A 147 -8.14 1.14 -17.37
N PRO A 148 -8.98 1.73 -18.25
CA PRO A 148 -9.41 1.07 -19.47
C PRO A 148 -8.24 0.77 -20.39
N ASP A 149 -8.35 -0.33 -21.12
CA ASP A 149 -7.37 -0.69 -22.15
C ASP A 149 -7.49 0.26 -23.33
N LEU A 150 -6.41 0.96 -23.60
CA LEU A 150 -6.31 1.90 -24.72
C LEU A 150 -5.73 1.26 -26.00
N ARG A 151 -5.47 -0.04 -26.03
CA ARG A 151 -5.02 -0.72 -27.23
C ARG A 151 -6.09 -0.62 -28.32
N GLY A 152 -5.65 -0.35 -29.55
CA GLY A 152 -6.54 -0.09 -30.67
C GLY A 152 -7.04 1.36 -30.79
N HIS A 153 -6.88 2.17 -29.73
CA HIS A 153 -7.27 3.59 -29.72
C HIS A 153 -6.10 4.56 -29.67
N ARG A 154 -4.86 4.03 -29.75
CA ARG A 154 -3.65 4.84 -29.72
C ARG A 154 -3.36 5.43 -31.09
N VAL A 155 -3.25 6.74 -31.15
CA VAL A 155 -2.84 7.44 -32.39
C VAL A 155 -1.31 7.57 -32.35
N TRP A 156 -0.64 6.88 -33.26
CA TRP A 156 0.82 6.92 -33.38
C TRP A 156 1.31 7.90 -34.42
N ASP A 157 0.42 8.31 -35.33
CA ASP A 157 0.74 9.23 -36.45
C ASP A 157 0.48 10.70 -36.11
N ASP A 158 0.58 11.05 -34.84
CA ASP A 158 0.50 12.45 -34.39
C ASP A 158 1.91 13.02 -34.22
N ALA A 159 2.26 13.97 -35.08
CA ALA A 159 3.56 14.65 -35.06
C ALA A 159 3.80 15.38 -33.73
N LYS A 160 2.75 16.00 -33.16
CA LYS A 160 2.84 16.66 -31.85
C LYS A 160 3.22 15.66 -30.76
N ARG A 161 2.53 14.54 -30.70
CA ARG A 161 2.81 13.48 -29.70
C ARG A 161 4.21 12.88 -29.85
N ARG A 162 4.72 12.74 -31.08
CA ARG A 162 6.08 12.23 -31.31
C ARG A 162 7.16 13.19 -30.86
N ASN A 163 6.87 14.49 -30.89
CA ASN A 163 7.81 15.55 -30.57
C ASN A 163 7.65 16.09 -29.14
N ASP A 164 6.54 15.78 -28.47
CA ASP A 164 6.35 16.12 -27.05
C ASP A 164 7.24 15.27 -26.16
N SER A 165 8.17 15.92 -25.49
CA SER A 165 9.00 15.28 -24.46
C SER A 165 8.37 15.55 -23.09
N PRO A 166 8.10 14.49 -22.27
CA PRO A 166 7.65 14.71 -20.91
C PRO A 166 8.69 15.45 -20.05
N TYR A 167 9.97 15.40 -20.45
CA TYR A 167 11.05 16.11 -19.77
C TYR A 167 11.00 17.62 -19.95
N ASP A 168 10.27 18.11 -20.93
CA ASP A 168 10.09 19.55 -21.19
C ASP A 168 8.78 20.09 -20.56
N ASN A 169 7.99 19.22 -19.93
CA ASN A 169 6.74 19.63 -19.28
C ASN A 169 7.05 20.31 -17.92
N PRO A 170 6.70 21.60 -17.74
CA PRO A 170 7.03 22.34 -16.52
C PRO A 170 6.43 21.74 -15.26
N HIS A 171 5.22 21.16 -15.32
CA HIS A 171 4.59 20.52 -14.18
C HIS A 171 5.30 19.23 -13.76
N LEU A 172 5.82 18.46 -14.74
CA LEU A 172 6.62 17.27 -14.43
C LEU A 172 8.00 17.63 -13.88
N ILE A 173 8.62 18.68 -14.40
CA ILE A 173 9.89 19.20 -13.88
C ILE A 173 9.72 19.64 -12.42
N GLU A 174 8.66 20.39 -12.11
CA GLU A 174 8.33 20.81 -10.75
C GLU A 174 8.09 19.61 -9.82
N TYR A 175 7.30 18.63 -10.28
CA TYR A 175 7.04 17.39 -9.54
C TYR A 175 8.34 16.64 -9.23
N TRP A 176 9.22 16.43 -10.21
CA TRP A 176 10.49 15.74 -10.00
C TRP A 176 11.43 16.51 -9.09
N SER A 177 11.49 17.84 -9.23
CA SER A 177 12.26 18.71 -8.34
C SER A 177 11.78 18.55 -6.88
N ARG A 178 10.45 18.50 -6.69
CA ARG A 178 9.88 18.27 -5.37
C ARG A 178 10.22 16.88 -4.83
N CYS A 179 10.08 15.83 -5.64
CA CYS A 179 10.50 14.48 -5.26
C CYS A 179 11.97 14.44 -4.84
N GLN A 180 12.85 15.05 -5.61
CA GLN A 180 14.26 15.14 -5.29
C GLN A 180 14.50 15.86 -3.96
N SER A 181 13.84 17.00 -3.71
CA SER A 181 13.96 17.74 -2.46
C SER A 181 13.49 16.96 -1.21
N LEU A 182 12.55 16.03 -1.38
CA LEU A 182 12.10 15.15 -0.31
C LEU A 182 13.04 13.96 -0.05
N LEU A 183 13.81 13.57 -1.05
CA LEU A 183 14.75 12.44 -0.98
C LEU A 183 16.18 12.87 -0.63
N ASP A 184 16.52 14.16 -0.77
CA ASP A 184 17.86 14.70 -0.59
C ASP A 184 18.01 15.42 0.76
N PRO A 185 19.17 15.29 1.37
CA PRO A 185 19.56 14.08 2.09
C PRO A 185 18.64 13.90 3.28
N LEU A 186 18.25 12.69 3.52
CA LEU A 186 17.61 12.35 4.79
C LEU A 186 18.53 12.85 5.94
N PRO A 187 18.00 13.60 6.91
CA PRO A 187 18.80 14.05 8.03
C PRO A 187 19.51 12.86 8.67
N ALA A 188 20.80 12.97 8.93
CA ALA A 188 21.58 11.90 9.54
C ALA A 188 20.98 11.45 10.89
N ASN A 189 20.20 12.34 11.52
CA ASN A 189 19.51 12.09 12.77
C ASN A 189 18.01 12.40 12.58
N GLU A 190 17.19 11.40 12.23
CA GLU A 190 15.74 11.55 12.35
C GLU A 190 15.37 11.85 13.81
N PRO A 191 14.49 12.83 14.08
CA PRO A 191 14.00 13.05 15.43
C PRO A 191 13.39 11.77 15.98
N THR A 192 13.88 11.34 17.14
CA THR A 192 13.37 10.16 17.82
C THR A 192 12.64 10.53 19.10
N THR A 193 11.73 9.67 19.53
CA THR A 193 11.13 9.74 20.85
C THR A 193 12.16 9.40 21.93
N ALA A 194 11.83 9.62 23.21
CA ALA A 194 12.67 9.22 24.33
C ALA A 194 13.00 7.70 24.32
N GLN A 195 12.20 6.89 23.64
CA GLN A 195 12.40 5.45 23.48
C GLN A 195 13.16 5.09 22.19
N GLY A 196 13.74 6.07 21.48
CA GLY A 196 14.53 5.85 20.26
C GLY A 196 13.70 5.53 19.01
N GLN A 197 12.38 5.74 19.06
CA GLN A 197 11.49 5.48 17.94
C GLN A 197 11.36 6.71 17.03
N PRO A 198 11.08 6.55 15.71
CA PRO A 198 10.86 7.68 14.82
C PRO A 198 9.75 8.61 15.32
N GLN A 199 10.01 9.91 15.36
CA GLN A 199 9.02 10.92 15.72
C GLN A 199 8.19 11.29 14.49
N ARG A 200 6.88 11.16 14.60
CA ARG A 200 5.96 11.50 13.50
C ARG A 200 5.64 12.97 13.46
N ILE A 201 5.53 13.51 12.26
CA ILE A 201 5.01 14.84 12.02
C ILE A 201 3.49 14.82 12.26
N LYS A 202 3.01 15.67 13.15
CA LYS A 202 1.57 15.85 13.36
C LYS A 202 1.02 16.78 12.30
N MET A 203 0.01 16.31 11.57
CA MET A 203 -0.78 17.11 10.65
C MET A 203 -1.97 17.72 11.39
N GLN A 204 -2.40 18.90 10.96
CA GLN A 204 -3.52 19.64 11.55
C GLN A 204 -4.58 19.91 10.48
N TRP A 205 -5.83 20.03 10.88
CA TRP A 205 -6.90 20.45 10.01
C TRP A 205 -6.88 21.98 9.83
N ALA A 206 -7.10 22.44 8.62
CA ALA A 206 -7.46 23.84 8.38
C ALA A 206 -8.88 24.12 8.92
N ASP A 207 -9.20 25.40 9.07
CA ASP A 207 -10.54 25.82 9.50
C ASP A 207 -11.62 25.23 8.58
N GLY A 208 -12.63 24.59 9.17
CA GLY A 208 -13.73 23.93 8.47
C GLY A 208 -13.38 22.60 7.79
N ALA A 209 -12.11 22.20 7.69
CA ALA A 209 -11.68 20.98 7.03
C ALA A 209 -12.17 19.71 7.75
N GLU A 210 -12.14 19.70 9.07
CA GLU A 210 -12.65 18.60 9.89
C GLU A 210 -14.15 18.37 9.64
N GLN A 211 -14.94 19.44 9.55
CA GLN A 211 -16.38 19.31 9.28
C GLN A 211 -16.65 18.71 7.90
N VAL A 212 -15.89 19.10 6.88
CA VAL A 212 -15.99 18.51 5.52
C VAL A 212 -15.64 17.02 5.57
N PHE A 213 -14.59 16.66 6.28
CA PHE A 213 -14.21 15.26 6.48
C PHE A 213 -15.32 14.44 7.15
N CYS A 214 -15.90 14.96 8.24
CA CYS A 214 -17.01 14.33 8.96
C CYS A 214 -18.25 14.16 8.06
N ASN A 215 -18.54 15.14 7.20
CA ASN A 215 -19.67 15.03 6.26
C ASN A 215 -19.46 13.89 5.25
N HIS A 216 -18.24 13.70 4.74
CA HIS A 216 -17.91 12.55 3.90
C HIS A 216 -18.03 11.22 4.65
N MET A 217 -17.55 11.15 5.90
CA MET A 217 -17.71 9.96 6.74
C MET A 217 -19.18 9.59 6.93
N GLN A 218 -20.04 10.57 7.22
CA GLN A 218 -21.47 10.33 7.38
C GLN A 218 -22.12 9.86 6.06
N GLY A 219 -21.68 10.40 4.92
CA GLY A 219 -22.11 9.95 3.61
C GLY A 219 -21.75 8.48 3.34
N ILE A 220 -20.53 8.07 3.71
CA ILE A 220 -20.09 6.67 3.60
C ILE A 220 -20.92 5.78 4.53
N GLU A 221 -21.16 6.20 5.76
CA GLU A 221 -21.96 5.44 6.73
C GLU A 221 -23.38 5.19 6.20
N ASN A 222 -24.03 6.22 5.68
CA ASN A 222 -25.37 6.11 5.13
C ASN A 222 -25.43 5.13 3.95
N ARG A 223 -24.39 5.03 3.14
CA ARG A 223 -24.30 4.12 1.99
C ARG A 223 -24.09 2.65 2.38
N GLN A 224 -23.80 2.36 3.65
CA GLN A 224 -23.66 0.98 4.17
C GLN A 224 -24.99 0.37 4.62
N ALA A 225 -26.08 1.16 4.67
CA ALA A 225 -27.39 0.68 5.04
C ALA A 225 -27.94 -0.33 4.01
N ASN A 226 -28.95 -1.12 4.42
CA ASN A 226 -29.57 -2.10 3.55
C ASN A 226 -30.16 -1.43 2.28
N GLY A 227 -29.91 -2.02 1.13
CA GLY A 227 -30.32 -1.50 -0.18
C GLY A 227 -29.44 -0.36 -0.70
N GLN A 228 -28.37 0.02 0.01
CA GLN A 228 -27.46 1.08 -0.40
C GLN A 228 -26.20 0.53 -1.08
N THR A 229 -25.48 1.42 -1.78
CA THR A 229 -24.37 1.07 -2.69
C THR A 229 -23.18 0.37 -2.04
N LEU A 230 -22.97 0.53 -0.73
CA LEU A 230 -21.86 -0.08 0.02
C LEU A 230 -22.31 -1.19 0.98
N GLU A 231 -23.57 -1.66 0.87
CA GLU A 231 -24.11 -2.71 1.73
C GLU A 231 -23.21 -3.95 1.78
N TYR A 232 -22.72 -4.40 0.61
CA TYR A 232 -21.87 -5.59 0.50
C TYR A 232 -20.36 -5.30 0.62
N LEU A 233 -19.98 -4.04 0.81
CA LEU A 233 -18.59 -3.60 0.93
C LEU A 233 -18.26 -2.99 2.30
N LYS A 234 -18.99 -3.36 3.35
CA LYS A 234 -18.85 -2.76 4.71
C LYS A 234 -17.43 -2.76 5.23
N ALA A 235 -16.68 -3.85 5.02
CA ALA A 235 -15.28 -3.95 5.43
C ALA A 235 -14.40 -2.90 4.76
N TYR A 236 -14.58 -2.65 3.47
CA TYR A 236 -13.89 -1.60 2.72
C TYR A 236 -14.41 -0.21 3.10
N ALA A 237 -15.73 -0.04 3.17
CA ALA A 237 -16.36 1.22 3.53
C ALA A 237 -15.84 1.77 4.86
N SER A 238 -15.65 0.90 5.86
CA SER A 238 -15.07 1.27 7.16
C SER A 238 -13.62 1.79 7.09
N ARG A 239 -12.93 1.62 5.95
CA ARG A 239 -11.55 2.09 5.72
C ARG A 239 -11.45 3.26 4.74
N MET A 240 -12.53 3.64 4.07
CA MET A 240 -12.52 4.71 3.07
C MET A 240 -12.07 6.04 3.66
N ALA A 241 -12.63 6.43 4.79
CA ALA A 241 -12.28 7.69 5.45
C ALA A 241 -10.82 7.70 5.92
N GLU A 242 -10.31 6.59 6.47
CA GLU A 242 -8.92 6.48 6.87
C GLU A 242 -7.99 6.56 5.66
N ASN A 243 -8.29 5.89 4.55
CA ASN A 243 -7.53 6.01 3.31
C ASN A 243 -7.54 7.47 2.80
N ALA A 244 -8.71 8.14 2.81
CA ALA A 244 -8.80 9.53 2.40
C ALA A 244 -7.95 10.46 3.29
N SER A 245 -7.98 10.28 4.62
CA SER A 245 -7.18 11.09 5.53
C SER A 245 -5.67 10.92 5.31
N ARG A 246 -5.22 9.70 5.02
CA ARG A 246 -3.82 9.39 4.68
C ARG A 246 -3.42 10.07 3.37
N ILE A 247 -4.25 10.00 2.33
CA ILE A 247 -3.99 10.65 1.04
C ILE A 247 -3.95 12.17 1.20
N ALA A 248 -4.93 12.77 1.90
CA ALA A 248 -4.95 14.21 2.15
C ALA A 248 -3.71 14.69 2.92
N SER A 249 -3.28 13.90 3.92
CA SER A 249 -2.05 14.18 4.67
C SER A 249 -0.80 14.12 3.77
N LEU A 250 -0.73 13.13 2.87
CA LEU A 250 0.38 13.01 1.92
C LEU A 250 0.39 14.15 0.91
N MET A 251 -0.77 14.60 0.40
CA MET A 251 -0.87 15.76 -0.48
C MET A 251 -0.35 17.02 0.20
N ALA A 252 -0.83 17.30 1.42
CA ALA A 252 -0.37 18.45 2.20
C ALA A 252 1.15 18.39 2.48
N PHE A 253 1.66 17.23 2.87
CA PHE A 253 3.09 17.02 3.11
C PHE A 253 3.92 17.20 1.84
N PHE A 254 3.46 16.67 0.72
CA PHE A 254 4.13 16.83 -0.58
C PHE A 254 4.26 18.31 -0.96
N ASP A 255 3.24 19.12 -0.69
CA ASP A 255 3.25 20.57 -0.88
C ASP A 255 4.04 21.34 0.20
N GLY A 256 4.71 20.66 1.14
CA GLY A 256 5.48 21.28 2.21
C GLY A 256 4.64 21.83 3.36
N ARG A 257 3.35 21.47 3.44
CA ARG A 257 2.42 21.94 4.47
C ARG A 257 2.24 20.90 5.59
N LYS A 258 1.97 21.39 6.79
CA LYS A 258 1.53 20.57 7.94
C LYS A 258 0.03 20.74 8.23
N ILE A 259 -0.66 21.49 7.39
CA ILE A 259 -2.09 21.81 7.50
C ILE A 259 -2.81 21.16 6.31
N ILE A 260 -3.82 20.35 6.61
CA ILE A 260 -4.66 19.67 5.62
C ILE A 260 -5.84 20.60 5.32
N THR A 261 -6.00 20.98 4.07
CA THR A 261 -7.05 21.88 3.59
C THR A 261 -8.30 21.12 3.15
N ILE A 262 -9.39 21.85 2.95
CA ILE A 262 -10.63 21.32 2.37
C ILE A 262 -10.37 20.73 0.97
N ASP A 263 -9.51 21.36 0.19
CA ASP A 263 -9.14 20.88 -1.14
C ASP A 263 -8.37 19.55 -1.10
N ASP A 264 -7.44 19.40 -0.17
CA ASP A 264 -6.74 18.12 0.04
C ASP A 264 -7.72 16.99 0.38
N ILE A 265 -8.70 17.26 1.24
CA ILE A 265 -9.74 16.30 1.63
C ILE A 265 -10.61 15.93 0.43
N THR A 266 -11.08 16.94 -0.31
CA THR A 266 -11.94 16.74 -1.47
C THR A 266 -11.26 15.88 -2.53
N ARG A 267 -10.01 16.20 -2.87
CA ARG A 267 -9.20 15.42 -3.83
C ARG A 267 -8.92 14.00 -3.32
N ALA A 268 -8.66 13.85 -2.04
CA ALA A 268 -8.42 12.55 -1.45
C ALA A 268 -9.67 11.65 -1.53
N PHE A 269 -10.86 12.19 -1.22
CA PHE A 269 -12.10 11.45 -1.37
C PHE A 269 -12.42 11.14 -2.83
N MET A 270 -12.10 12.01 -3.78
CA MET A 270 -12.25 11.69 -5.21
C MET A 270 -11.44 10.45 -5.61
N LEU A 271 -10.20 10.30 -5.13
CA LEU A 271 -9.38 9.11 -5.39
C LEU A 271 -9.95 7.86 -4.71
N VAL A 272 -10.45 7.98 -3.49
CA VAL A 272 -11.08 6.86 -2.78
C VAL A 272 -12.37 6.44 -3.46
N GLU A 273 -13.20 7.38 -3.93
CA GLU A 273 -14.44 7.09 -4.66
C GLU A 273 -14.14 6.48 -6.04
N TYR A 274 -13.09 6.93 -6.72
CA TYR A 274 -12.64 6.26 -7.94
C TYR A 274 -12.29 4.79 -7.66
N SER A 275 -11.49 4.54 -6.62
CA SER A 275 -11.16 3.17 -6.22
C SER A 275 -12.39 2.35 -5.81
N THR A 276 -13.39 3.00 -5.20
CA THR A 276 -14.67 2.37 -4.85
C THR A 276 -15.43 1.94 -6.10
N ALA A 277 -15.50 2.81 -7.10
CA ALA A 277 -16.15 2.51 -8.38
C ALA A 277 -15.44 1.36 -9.12
N GLU A 278 -14.09 1.37 -9.12
CA GLU A 278 -13.29 0.29 -9.69
C GLU A 278 -13.55 -1.04 -8.98
N ARG A 279 -13.61 -1.01 -7.66
CA ARG A 279 -13.90 -2.20 -6.83
C ARG A 279 -15.29 -2.77 -7.13
N LEU A 280 -16.31 -1.93 -7.19
CA LEU A 280 -17.67 -2.36 -7.56
C LEU A 280 -17.68 -2.97 -8.95
N ARG A 281 -17.06 -2.31 -9.92
CA ARG A 281 -16.95 -2.81 -11.29
C ARG A 281 -16.24 -4.16 -11.38
N TYR A 282 -15.22 -4.38 -10.55
CA TYR A 282 -14.49 -5.66 -10.50
C TYR A 282 -15.30 -6.77 -9.87
N LEU A 283 -16.01 -6.49 -8.78
CA LEU A 283 -16.87 -7.47 -8.12
C LEU A 283 -18.06 -7.84 -8.99
N ASP A 284 -18.64 -6.87 -9.70
CA ASP A 284 -19.73 -7.11 -10.65
C ASP A 284 -19.26 -7.88 -11.89
N ALA A 285 -18.00 -7.68 -12.30
CA ALA A 285 -17.40 -8.35 -13.44
C ALA A 285 -16.71 -9.67 -13.11
N THR A 286 -16.67 -10.08 -11.81
CA THR A 286 -16.00 -11.33 -11.43
C THR A 286 -16.81 -12.51 -11.94
N PRO A 287 -16.29 -13.28 -12.88
CA PRO A 287 -16.98 -14.48 -13.32
C PRO A 287 -16.76 -15.57 -12.27
N THR A 288 -17.58 -15.58 -11.25
CA THR A 288 -17.78 -16.81 -10.45
C THR A 288 -18.47 -17.91 -11.26
N GLY A 289 -18.57 -17.75 -12.58
CA GLY A 289 -19.40 -18.60 -13.44
C GLY A 289 -20.91 -18.40 -13.20
N GLU A 290 -21.24 -17.67 -12.17
CA GLU A 290 -22.60 -17.29 -11.82
C GLU A 290 -22.79 -15.83 -12.22
N GLN A 291 -23.60 -15.61 -13.25
CA GLN A 291 -24.15 -14.27 -13.50
C GLN A 291 -24.72 -13.74 -12.20
N ASN A 292 -24.38 -12.51 -11.85
CA ASN A 292 -24.98 -11.84 -10.71
C ASN A 292 -26.52 -11.88 -10.88
N ASP A 293 -27.27 -11.93 -9.81
CA ASP A 293 -28.73 -12.08 -9.87
C ASP A 293 -29.41 -10.98 -10.70
N SER A 294 -28.81 -9.79 -10.78
CA SER A 294 -29.27 -8.70 -11.66
C SER A 294 -29.06 -9.03 -13.13
N GLU A 295 -27.95 -9.65 -13.51
CA GLU A 295 -27.70 -10.11 -14.90
C GLU A 295 -28.57 -11.32 -15.26
N LYS A 296 -28.73 -12.26 -14.31
CA LYS A 296 -29.68 -13.38 -14.47
C LYS A 296 -31.07 -12.87 -14.70
N LEU A 297 -31.52 -11.91 -13.88
CA LEU A 297 -32.83 -11.28 -14.02
C LEU A 297 -32.94 -10.50 -15.33
N SER A 298 -31.93 -9.74 -15.70
CA SER A 298 -31.87 -8.97 -16.94
C SER A 298 -31.93 -9.89 -18.17
N SER A 299 -31.11 -10.94 -18.18
CA SER A 299 -31.07 -11.95 -19.23
C SER A 299 -32.43 -12.67 -19.33
N TRP A 300 -33.02 -13.06 -18.19
CA TRP A 300 -34.31 -13.68 -18.12
C TRP A 300 -35.42 -12.77 -18.66
N LEU A 301 -35.42 -11.47 -18.31
CA LEU A 301 -36.37 -10.49 -18.81
C LEU A 301 -36.26 -10.31 -20.33
N VAL A 302 -35.04 -10.24 -20.86
CA VAL A 302 -34.78 -10.12 -22.31
C VAL A 302 -35.24 -11.37 -23.05
N ASP A 303 -34.96 -12.56 -22.53
CA ASP A 303 -35.35 -13.82 -23.15
C ASP A 303 -36.88 -14.00 -23.11
N LYS A 304 -37.53 -13.63 -22.02
CA LYS A 304 -38.96 -13.62 -21.88
C LYS A 304 -39.65 -12.62 -22.84
N ALA A 305 -39.10 -11.44 -23.00
CA ALA A 305 -39.55 -10.43 -23.96
C ALA A 305 -39.38 -10.89 -25.42
N ARG A 306 -38.39 -11.75 -25.70
CA ARG A 306 -38.16 -12.36 -27.02
C ARG A 306 -38.95 -13.64 -27.26
N GLY A 307 -39.87 -14.02 -26.35
CA GLY A 307 -40.70 -15.23 -26.48
C GLY A 307 -39.93 -16.53 -26.32
N LYS A 308 -38.72 -16.51 -25.78
CA LYS A 308 -37.96 -17.71 -25.40
C LYS A 308 -38.38 -18.09 -23.98
N ASN A 309 -38.91 -19.30 -23.78
CA ASN A 309 -39.04 -19.85 -22.44
C ASN A 309 -37.63 -20.26 -21.97
N PRO A 310 -37.07 -19.64 -20.91
CA PRO A 310 -35.83 -20.11 -20.30
C PRO A 310 -36.06 -21.48 -19.66
N PRO A 311 -35.00 -22.32 -19.53
CA PRO A 311 -35.08 -23.64 -18.91
C PRO A 311 -35.45 -23.58 -17.44
#